data_b21e80f1c88db995ea273a18f3e71448
#
_entry.id   b21e80f1c88db995ea273a18f3e71448
#
_cell.length_a   1.000
_cell.length_b   1.000
_cell.length_c   1.000
_cell.angle_alpha   90.00
_cell.angle_beta   90.00
_cell.angle_gamma   90.00
#
_symmetry.space_group_name_H-M   'P 1'
#
loop_
_entity.id
_entity.type
_entity.pdbx_description
1 polymer ?
#
loop_
_entity_poly.entity_id
_entity_poly.type
_entity_poly.pdbx_seq_one_letter_code
_entity_poly.pdbx_strand_id
1 'polypeptide(L)'
;MRKLVFFLGPAGAGKTTLAKALARRRHAALFDMDTLSRPASEAILTLSGLDPNDRDSDVYKIRCRDLGYRITMDATLENVDLGVNAFVIGPFTRELEDPVWPEKELRRIDASLHDVDVKAILVSLPGEQHYRERIRDRGLALDAWKLENWSEFSRSLAVREIRWKLPASSILSFNNAGPLSEEKLRQIERFIYGDESEA
;
A
#
# COMPACT_ATOMS: atom_id res chain seq x y z
N MET A 1 7.38 -17.05 -12.39
CA MET A 1 6.37 -16.00 -12.70
C MET A 1 6.68 -14.77 -11.85
N ARG A 2 6.76 -13.56 -12.47
CA ARG A 2 6.99 -12.28 -11.77
C ARG A 2 5.84 -11.99 -10.81
N LYS A 3 6.16 -11.35 -9.69
CA LYS A 3 5.19 -11.08 -8.63
C LYS A 3 4.89 -9.59 -8.51
N LEU A 4 3.61 -9.26 -8.43
CA LEU A 4 3.11 -7.94 -8.09
C LEU A 4 2.33 -8.04 -6.78
N VAL A 5 2.91 -7.53 -5.69
CA VAL A 5 2.37 -7.71 -4.34
C VAL A 5 1.92 -6.37 -3.77
N PHE A 6 0.65 -6.27 -3.44
CA PHE A 6 0.06 -5.08 -2.84
C PHE A 6 0.00 -5.21 -1.31
N PHE A 7 0.61 -4.27 -0.61
CA PHE A 7 0.44 -4.07 0.83
C PHE A 7 -0.60 -2.98 1.06
N LEU A 8 -1.79 -3.41 1.42
CA LEU A 8 -3.01 -2.62 1.52
C LEU A 8 -3.39 -2.38 2.99
N GLY A 9 -4.26 -1.41 3.25
CA GLY A 9 -4.80 -1.15 4.58
C GLY A 9 -4.63 0.29 5.05
N PRO A 10 -5.18 0.63 6.23
CA PRO A 10 -5.21 2.00 6.73
C PRO A 10 -3.83 2.56 7.10
N ALA A 11 -3.75 3.87 7.29
CA ALA A 11 -2.57 4.52 7.85
C ALA A 11 -2.28 3.97 9.27
N GLY A 12 -1.00 3.78 9.60
CA GLY A 12 -0.60 3.20 10.90
C GLY A 12 -0.62 1.68 10.97
N ALA A 13 -1.18 0.95 10.00
CA ALA A 13 -1.21 -0.52 10.00
C ALA A 13 0.18 -1.19 9.94
N GLY A 14 1.23 -0.47 9.49
CA GLY A 14 2.60 -0.99 9.40
C GLY A 14 2.97 -1.59 8.05
N LYS A 15 2.21 -1.31 6.99
CA LYS A 15 2.46 -1.77 5.61
C LYS A 15 3.90 -1.54 5.16
N THR A 16 4.38 -0.30 5.27
CA THR A 16 5.72 0.10 4.83
C THR A 16 6.83 -0.65 5.57
N THR A 17 6.66 -0.89 6.87
CA THR A 17 7.64 -1.64 7.68
C THR A 17 7.75 -3.08 7.21
N LEU A 18 6.62 -3.77 7.03
CA LEU A 18 6.57 -5.15 6.53
C LEU A 18 7.14 -5.24 5.11
N ALA A 19 6.66 -4.41 4.19
CA ALA A 19 7.09 -4.43 2.80
C ALA A 19 8.60 -4.15 2.65
N LYS A 20 9.14 -3.17 3.39
CA LYS A 20 10.59 -2.87 3.38
C LYS A 20 11.43 -4.03 3.91
N ALA A 21 11.00 -4.67 5.00
CA ALA A 21 11.72 -5.83 5.55
C ALA A 21 11.76 -6.99 4.55
N LEU A 22 10.63 -7.28 3.91
CA LEU A 22 10.53 -8.35 2.91
C LEU A 22 11.27 -8.00 1.61
N ALA A 23 11.18 -6.76 1.14
CA ALA A 23 11.89 -6.31 -0.07
C ALA A 23 13.40 -6.46 0.07
N ARG A 24 13.97 -6.16 1.25
CA ARG A 24 15.40 -6.39 1.53
C ARG A 24 15.80 -7.86 1.45
N ARG A 25 14.94 -8.78 1.89
CA ARG A 25 15.20 -10.23 1.88
C ARG A 25 15.11 -10.82 0.47
N ARG A 26 14.16 -10.34 -0.31
CA ARG A 26 13.82 -10.93 -1.61
C ARG A 26 14.26 -10.08 -2.81
N HIS A 27 15.03 -9.01 -2.56
CA HIS A 27 15.51 -8.09 -3.60
C HIS A 27 14.39 -7.62 -4.53
N ALA A 28 13.17 -7.41 -3.99
CA ALA A 28 12.04 -6.89 -4.74
C ALA A 28 12.10 -5.36 -4.83
N ALA A 29 11.67 -4.80 -5.94
CA ALA A 29 11.48 -3.35 -6.07
C ALA A 29 10.32 -2.89 -5.16
N LEU A 30 10.48 -1.72 -4.53
CA LEU A 30 9.52 -1.19 -3.57
C LEU A 30 8.94 0.14 -4.04
N PHE A 31 7.63 0.20 -4.16
CA PHE A 31 6.89 1.36 -4.64
C PHE A 31 5.92 1.83 -3.55
N ASP A 32 6.36 2.79 -2.74
CA ASP A 32 5.54 3.40 -1.69
C ASP A 32 4.89 4.68 -2.24
N MET A 33 3.56 4.68 -2.36
CA MET A 33 2.81 5.80 -2.90
C MET A 33 3.11 7.11 -2.16
N ASP A 34 3.20 7.08 -0.83
CA ASP A 34 3.49 8.27 -0.04
C ASP A 34 4.90 8.84 -0.35
N THR A 35 5.86 7.98 -0.65
CA THR A 35 7.21 8.40 -1.04
C THR A 35 7.25 8.96 -2.45
N LEU A 36 6.64 8.26 -3.41
CA LEU A 36 6.70 8.60 -4.83
C LEU A 36 5.88 9.85 -5.17
N SER A 37 4.70 9.99 -4.57
CA SER A 37 3.81 11.11 -4.86
C SER A 37 4.12 12.39 -4.08
N ARG A 38 4.90 12.29 -3.01
CA ARG A 38 5.15 13.41 -2.10
C ARG A 38 5.65 14.67 -2.80
N PRO A 39 6.72 14.65 -3.60
CA PRO A 39 7.22 15.88 -4.22
C PRO A 39 6.20 16.57 -5.12
N ALA A 40 5.44 15.79 -5.89
CA ALA A 40 4.39 16.32 -6.75
C ALA A 40 3.23 16.92 -5.94
N SER A 41 2.80 16.25 -4.87
CA SER A 41 1.75 16.74 -3.99
C SER A 41 2.15 18.03 -3.28
N GLU A 42 3.37 18.10 -2.74
CA GLU A 42 3.91 19.28 -2.07
C GLU A 42 3.98 20.48 -3.04
N ALA A 43 4.43 20.26 -4.27
CA ALA A 43 4.48 21.31 -5.29
C ALA A 43 3.07 21.81 -5.65
N ILE A 44 2.11 20.92 -5.86
CA ILE A 44 0.72 21.30 -6.21
C ILE A 44 0.06 22.07 -5.07
N LEU A 45 0.23 21.61 -3.82
CA LEU A 45 -0.35 22.29 -2.65
C LEU A 45 0.27 23.67 -2.44
N THR A 46 1.59 23.78 -2.55
CA THR A 46 2.31 25.07 -2.46
C THR A 46 1.84 26.06 -3.53
N LEU A 47 1.73 25.61 -4.79
CA LEU A 47 1.21 26.44 -5.90
C LEU A 47 -0.26 26.84 -5.69
N SER A 48 -1.01 26.05 -4.93
CA SER A 48 -2.39 26.35 -4.56
C SER A 48 -2.53 27.22 -3.30
N GLY A 49 -1.41 27.68 -2.71
CA GLY A 49 -1.40 28.50 -1.50
C GLY A 49 -1.77 27.72 -0.22
N LEU A 50 -1.60 26.40 -0.22
CA LEU A 50 -1.91 25.51 0.90
C LEU A 50 -0.63 24.98 1.57
N ASP A 51 -0.80 24.46 2.79
CA ASP A 51 0.28 23.74 3.48
C ASP A 51 0.70 22.51 2.64
N PRO A 52 1.98 22.37 2.26
CA PRO A 52 2.48 21.22 1.52
C PRO A 52 2.24 19.86 2.24
N ASN A 53 2.00 19.88 3.55
CA ASN A 53 1.68 18.68 4.34
C ASN A 53 0.17 18.37 4.41
N ASP A 54 -0.69 19.22 3.88
CA ASP A 54 -2.12 18.99 3.89
C ASP A 54 -2.49 17.80 2.99
N ARG A 55 -3.07 16.76 3.61
CA ARG A 55 -3.55 15.54 2.94
C ARG A 55 -5.07 15.40 2.95
N ASP A 56 -5.76 16.37 3.55
CA ASP A 56 -7.18 16.28 3.86
C ASP A 56 -8.01 17.32 3.10
N SER A 57 -7.38 18.36 2.52
CA SER A 57 -8.06 19.36 1.69
C SER A 57 -8.68 18.77 0.43
N ASP A 58 -9.67 19.45 -0.10
CA ASP A 58 -10.29 19.11 -1.39
C ASP A 58 -9.28 19.18 -2.55
N VAL A 59 -8.34 20.13 -2.49
CA VAL A 59 -7.27 20.23 -3.49
C VAL A 59 -6.43 18.97 -3.50
N TYR A 60 -6.01 18.46 -2.33
CA TYR A 60 -5.28 17.19 -2.27
C TYR A 60 -6.11 16.03 -2.82
N LYS A 61 -7.36 15.90 -2.36
CA LYS A 61 -8.26 14.81 -2.78
C LYS A 61 -8.53 14.80 -4.28
N ILE A 62 -8.63 15.98 -4.91
CA ILE A 62 -8.99 16.13 -6.32
C ILE A 62 -7.75 16.11 -7.23
N ARG A 63 -6.63 16.74 -6.81
CA ARG A 63 -5.48 17.01 -7.67
C ARG A 63 -4.30 16.06 -7.42
N CYS A 64 -4.11 15.60 -6.19
CA CYS A 64 -2.90 14.86 -5.81
C CYS A 64 -3.14 13.37 -5.68
N ARG A 65 -4.30 12.95 -5.18
CA ARG A 65 -4.55 11.56 -4.80
C ARG A 65 -4.46 10.61 -6.00
N ASP A 66 -5.25 10.85 -7.02
CA ASP A 66 -5.31 9.96 -8.20
C ASP A 66 -4.00 10.04 -9.03
N LEU A 67 -3.35 11.22 -9.04
CA LEU A 67 -2.00 11.39 -9.60
C LEU A 67 -0.98 10.52 -8.84
N GLY A 68 -1.05 10.46 -7.50
CA GLY A 68 -0.17 9.65 -6.69
C GLY A 68 -0.29 8.16 -6.99
N TYR A 69 -1.51 7.66 -7.14
CA TYR A 69 -1.73 6.26 -7.58
C TYR A 69 -1.18 6.03 -8.98
N ARG A 70 -1.37 6.98 -9.89
CA ARG A 70 -0.88 6.82 -11.27
C ARG A 70 0.63 6.79 -11.33
N ILE A 71 1.33 7.71 -10.68
CA ILE A 71 2.80 7.72 -10.59
C ILE A 71 3.31 6.38 -10.02
N THR A 72 2.67 5.91 -8.96
CA THR A 72 3.08 4.66 -8.30
C THR A 72 2.90 3.46 -9.22
N MET A 73 1.76 3.36 -9.89
CA MET A 73 1.49 2.23 -10.78
C MET A 73 2.30 2.27 -12.07
N ASP A 74 2.55 3.44 -12.65
CA ASP A 74 3.39 3.56 -13.84
C ASP A 74 4.80 3.07 -13.56
N ALA A 75 5.44 3.56 -12.49
CA ALA A 75 6.76 3.10 -12.08
C ALA A 75 6.78 1.60 -11.72
N THR A 76 5.72 1.10 -11.09
CA THR A 76 5.60 -0.32 -10.74
C THR A 76 5.54 -1.19 -11.99
N LEU A 77 4.67 -0.83 -12.93
CA LEU A 77 4.42 -1.63 -14.13
C LEU A 77 5.65 -1.69 -15.05
N GLU A 78 6.41 -0.59 -15.20
CA GLU A 78 7.68 -0.60 -15.91
C GLU A 78 8.65 -1.65 -15.33
N ASN A 79 8.76 -1.73 -14.00
CA ASN A 79 9.63 -2.72 -13.35
C ASN A 79 9.10 -4.15 -13.50
N VAL A 80 7.79 -4.34 -13.38
CA VAL A 80 7.15 -5.65 -13.61
C VAL A 80 7.38 -6.11 -15.04
N ASP A 81 7.28 -5.21 -16.01
CA ASP A 81 7.54 -5.52 -17.41
C ASP A 81 9.01 -5.96 -17.66
N LEU A 82 9.95 -5.32 -17.00
CA LEU A 82 11.37 -5.71 -16.99
C LEU A 82 11.66 -7.02 -16.23
N GLY A 83 10.64 -7.69 -15.67
CA GLY A 83 10.81 -8.98 -14.98
C GLY A 83 11.11 -8.87 -13.48
N VAL A 84 11.05 -7.66 -12.92
CA VAL A 84 11.34 -7.43 -11.50
C VAL A 84 10.10 -7.72 -10.64
N ASN A 85 10.28 -8.42 -9.50
CA ASN A 85 9.23 -8.54 -8.50
C ASN A 85 9.00 -7.18 -7.82
N ALA A 86 7.74 -6.75 -7.75
CA ALA A 86 7.36 -5.43 -7.25
C ALA A 86 6.46 -5.52 -6.03
N PHE A 87 6.78 -4.74 -5.00
CA PHE A 87 5.96 -4.54 -3.80
C PHE A 87 5.40 -3.12 -3.82
N VAL A 88 4.09 -3.00 -3.81
CA VAL A 88 3.36 -1.73 -3.87
C VAL A 88 2.69 -1.46 -2.54
N ILE A 89 2.85 -0.24 -2.03
CA ILE A 89 2.29 0.18 -0.75
C ILE A 89 1.33 1.33 -0.98
N GLY A 90 0.09 1.19 -0.52
CA GLY A 90 -0.90 2.25 -0.55
C GLY A 90 -2.26 1.78 -0.02
N PRO A 91 -3.20 2.69 0.22
CA PRO A 91 -4.53 2.32 0.66
C PRO A 91 -5.42 1.80 -0.47
N PHE A 92 -5.23 2.26 -1.71
CA PHE A 92 -5.98 1.83 -2.92
C PHE A 92 -7.50 1.74 -2.72
N THR A 93 -8.08 2.68 -1.98
CA THR A 93 -9.44 2.58 -1.45
C THR A 93 -10.55 2.48 -2.49
N ARG A 94 -10.44 3.15 -3.64
CA ARG A 94 -11.41 3.05 -4.74
C ARG A 94 -11.09 1.88 -5.66
N GLU A 95 -9.83 1.64 -5.86
CA GLU A 95 -9.28 0.59 -6.71
C GLU A 95 -9.66 -0.79 -6.18
N LEU A 96 -9.77 -0.97 -4.85
CA LEU A 96 -10.23 -2.21 -4.21
C LEU A 96 -11.67 -2.57 -4.56
N GLU A 97 -12.49 -1.58 -4.93
CA GLU A 97 -13.90 -1.77 -5.26
C GLU A 97 -14.12 -2.20 -6.73
N ASP A 98 -13.13 -2.02 -7.61
CA ASP A 98 -13.21 -2.45 -9.02
C ASP A 98 -12.68 -3.88 -9.18
N PRO A 99 -13.56 -4.86 -9.43
CA PRO A 99 -13.18 -6.27 -9.47
C PRO A 99 -12.13 -6.64 -10.53
N VAL A 100 -12.00 -5.84 -11.56
CA VAL A 100 -11.08 -6.09 -12.69
C VAL A 100 -9.92 -5.10 -12.75
N TRP A 101 -9.74 -4.30 -11.69
CA TRP A 101 -8.70 -3.28 -11.66
C TRP A 101 -7.28 -3.83 -11.87
N PRO A 102 -6.83 -4.94 -11.22
CA PRO A 102 -5.50 -5.49 -11.48
C PRO A 102 -5.29 -5.89 -12.93
N GLU A 103 -6.30 -6.49 -13.57
CA GLU A 103 -6.21 -6.83 -14.98
C GLU A 103 -6.11 -5.61 -15.90
N LYS A 104 -6.86 -4.53 -15.57
CA LYS A 104 -6.76 -3.26 -16.32
C LYS A 104 -5.36 -2.68 -16.25
N GLU A 105 -4.73 -2.73 -15.07
CA GLU A 105 -3.37 -2.24 -14.89
C GLU A 105 -2.35 -3.10 -15.67
N LEU A 106 -2.45 -4.43 -15.59
CA LEU A 106 -1.54 -5.33 -16.30
C LEU A 106 -1.63 -5.21 -17.83
N ARG A 107 -2.83 -4.97 -18.37
CA ARG A 107 -3.00 -4.74 -19.84
C ARG A 107 -2.19 -3.55 -20.36
N ARG A 108 -1.80 -2.61 -19.53
CA ARG A 108 -0.99 -1.45 -19.92
C ARG A 108 0.46 -1.79 -20.26
N ILE A 109 0.88 -2.99 -19.86
CA ILE A 109 2.18 -3.60 -20.23
C ILE A 109 1.98 -4.90 -21.01
N ASP A 110 0.86 -5.02 -21.71
CA ASP A 110 0.50 -6.19 -22.53
C ASP A 110 0.56 -7.52 -21.75
N ALA A 111 0.33 -7.49 -20.42
CA ALA A 111 0.35 -8.64 -19.54
C ALA A 111 -1.05 -8.95 -18.96
N SER A 112 -1.18 -10.14 -18.37
CA SER A 112 -2.39 -10.66 -17.73
C SER A 112 -2.08 -11.31 -16.37
N LEU A 113 -3.13 -11.78 -15.67
CA LEU A 113 -2.99 -12.58 -14.45
C LEU A 113 -2.35 -13.97 -14.70
N HIS A 114 -2.19 -14.39 -15.94
CA HIS A 114 -1.43 -15.60 -16.30
C HIS A 114 0.07 -15.35 -16.38
N ASP A 115 0.49 -14.10 -16.60
CA ASP A 115 1.89 -13.70 -16.76
C ASP A 115 2.50 -13.17 -15.46
N VAL A 116 1.64 -12.60 -14.60
CA VAL A 116 2.02 -11.94 -13.34
C VAL A 116 1.22 -12.51 -12.17
N ASP A 117 1.91 -13.03 -11.17
CA ASP A 117 1.29 -13.48 -9.92
C ASP A 117 0.95 -12.27 -9.05
N VAL A 118 -0.32 -11.87 -9.06
CA VAL A 118 -0.81 -10.74 -8.26
C VAL A 118 -1.25 -11.23 -6.89
N LYS A 119 -0.66 -10.66 -5.84
CA LYS A 119 -0.97 -10.93 -4.44
C LYS A 119 -1.43 -9.67 -3.71
N ALA A 120 -2.41 -9.80 -2.83
CA ALA A 120 -2.91 -8.70 -2.01
C ALA A 120 -2.81 -9.06 -0.52
N ILE A 121 -2.15 -8.22 0.26
CA ILE A 121 -1.97 -8.38 1.71
C ILE A 121 -2.68 -7.22 2.39
N LEU A 122 -3.82 -7.49 3.00
CA LEU A 122 -4.59 -6.52 3.74
C LEU A 122 -4.10 -6.45 5.19
N VAL A 123 -3.26 -5.47 5.47
CA VAL A 123 -2.64 -5.27 6.78
C VAL A 123 -3.56 -4.48 7.69
N SER A 124 -3.87 -5.02 8.86
CA SER A 124 -4.75 -4.41 9.85
C SER A 124 -4.19 -4.51 11.27
N LEU A 125 -4.81 -3.77 12.20
CA LEU A 125 -4.59 -3.87 13.63
C LEU A 125 -5.90 -4.25 14.33
N PRO A 126 -5.85 -4.86 15.53
CA PRO A 126 -7.02 -5.43 16.19
C PRO A 126 -8.00 -4.37 16.74
N GLY A 127 -7.64 -3.10 16.76
CA GLY A 127 -8.51 -2.05 17.26
C GLY A 127 -7.96 -0.65 17.05
N GLU A 128 -8.86 0.34 17.11
CA GLU A 128 -8.60 1.76 16.85
C GLU A 128 -7.46 2.32 17.72
N GLN A 129 -7.39 1.93 18.98
CA GLN A 129 -6.36 2.39 19.91
C GLN A 129 -4.94 2.07 19.42
N HIS A 130 -4.72 0.88 18.83
CA HIS A 130 -3.41 0.49 18.30
C HIS A 130 -2.97 1.37 17.13
N TYR A 131 -3.92 1.80 16.28
CA TYR A 131 -3.62 2.74 15.20
C TYR A 131 -3.20 4.10 15.75
N ARG A 132 -3.94 4.60 16.77
CA ARG A 132 -3.67 5.90 17.38
C ARG A 132 -2.28 5.94 18.01
N GLU A 133 -1.93 4.90 18.77
CA GLU A 133 -0.61 4.76 19.38
C GLU A 133 0.49 4.75 18.34
N ARG A 134 0.39 3.92 17.30
CA ARG A 134 1.40 3.85 16.24
C ARG A 134 1.55 5.14 15.44
N ILE A 135 0.44 5.82 15.16
CA ILE A 135 0.45 7.11 14.45
C ILE A 135 1.13 8.16 15.31
N ARG A 136 0.82 8.21 16.59
CA ARG A 136 1.47 9.12 17.56
C ARG A 136 2.98 8.82 17.68
N ASP A 137 3.34 7.55 17.88
CA ASP A 137 4.72 7.14 18.18
C ASP A 137 5.67 7.33 17.00
N ARG A 138 5.17 7.32 15.76
CA ARG A 138 6.01 7.62 14.59
C ARG A 138 6.31 9.10 14.41
N GLY A 139 5.57 10.02 15.03
CA GLY A 139 5.88 11.44 15.16
C GLY A 139 6.01 12.22 13.85
N LEU A 140 5.27 11.86 12.80
CA LEU A 140 5.35 12.54 11.52
C LEU A 140 4.46 13.80 11.50
N ALA A 141 4.98 14.91 10.97
CA ALA A 141 4.21 16.16 10.81
C ALA A 141 2.91 15.95 10.02
N LEU A 142 2.91 15.06 9.03
CA LEU A 142 1.72 14.65 8.25
C LEU A 142 0.60 14.00 9.08
N ASP A 143 0.88 13.66 10.33
CA ASP A 143 -0.07 12.98 11.21
C ASP A 143 -0.71 13.92 12.24
N ALA A 144 -0.26 15.16 12.33
CA ALA A 144 -0.80 16.13 13.31
C ALA A 144 -2.32 16.25 13.18
N TRP A 145 -2.81 16.54 11.98
CA TRP A 145 -4.24 16.64 11.72
C TRP A 145 -5.02 15.37 12.13
N LYS A 146 -4.49 14.19 11.85
CA LYS A 146 -5.13 12.90 12.20
C LYS A 146 -5.29 12.72 13.69
N LEU A 147 -4.29 13.14 14.47
CA LEU A 147 -4.33 13.05 15.94
C LEU A 147 -5.26 14.08 16.56
N GLU A 148 -5.30 15.29 15.99
CA GLU A 148 -6.17 16.38 16.42
C GLU A 148 -7.64 16.10 16.05
N ASN A 149 -7.90 15.48 14.90
CA ASN A 149 -9.23 15.18 14.39
C ASN A 149 -9.53 13.67 14.42
N TRP A 150 -9.14 13.00 15.51
CA TRP A 150 -9.18 11.54 15.60
C TRP A 150 -10.56 10.93 15.35
N SER A 151 -11.63 11.54 15.86
CA SER A 151 -13.01 11.06 15.69
C SER A 151 -13.46 11.03 14.22
N GLU A 152 -12.93 11.92 13.39
CA GLU A 152 -13.17 11.93 11.94
C GLU A 152 -12.24 10.93 11.24
N PHE A 153 -10.96 10.99 11.56
CA PHE A 153 -9.95 10.12 10.94
C PHE A 153 -10.22 8.64 11.21
N SER A 154 -10.64 8.27 12.42
CA SER A 154 -10.85 6.86 12.79
C SER A 154 -11.90 6.16 11.93
N ARG A 155 -12.85 6.89 11.34
CA ARG A 155 -13.80 6.33 10.36
C ARG A 155 -13.11 5.79 9.11
N SER A 156 -11.95 6.31 8.77
CA SER A 156 -11.15 5.85 7.62
C SER A 156 -10.37 4.55 7.91
N LEU A 157 -10.30 4.13 9.17
CA LEU A 157 -9.60 2.92 9.61
C LEU A 157 -10.38 1.62 9.35
N ALA A 158 -11.65 1.74 8.95
CA ALA A 158 -12.46 0.58 8.59
C ALA A 158 -11.74 -0.26 7.52
N VAL A 159 -11.60 -1.55 7.82
CA VAL A 159 -11.00 -2.50 6.88
C VAL A 159 -11.93 -2.65 5.67
N ARG A 160 -11.43 -2.36 4.48
CA ARG A 160 -12.18 -2.48 3.23
C ARG A 160 -12.07 -3.89 2.68
N GLU A 161 -13.13 -4.36 2.07
CA GLU A 161 -13.13 -5.61 1.33
C GLU A 161 -12.38 -5.45 0.00
N ILE A 162 -11.58 -6.45 -0.36
CA ILE A 162 -10.92 -6.53 -1.66
C ILE A 162 -11.90 -7.23 -2.61
N ARG A 163 -12.42 -6.48 -3.60
CA ARG A 163 -13.34 -7.03 -4.60
C ARG A 163 -12.67 -7.53 -5.87
N TRP A 164 -11.35 -7.51 -5.92
CA TRP A 164 -10.59 -7.99 -7.06
C TRP A 164 -10.90 -9.47 -7.34
N LYS A 165 -11.09 -9.80 -8.62
CA LYS A 165 -11.29 -11.18 -9.09
C LYS A 165 -9.97 -11.95 -9.06
N LEU A 166 -9.42 -12.14 -7.88
CA LEU A 166 -8.24 -12.94 -7.62
C LEU A 166 -8.65 -14.24 -6.92
N PRO A 167 -7.89 -15.34 -7.10
CA PRO A 167 -8.06 -16.54 -6.29
C PRO A 167 -7.95 -16.22 -4.80
N ALA A 168 -8.70 -16.93 -3.95
CA ALA A 168 -8.61 -16.76 -2.50
C ALA A 168 -7.17 -16.95 -1.96
N SER A 169 -6.39 -17.82 -2.59
CA SER A 169 -4.97 -18.03 -2.30
C SER A 169 -4.05 -16.85 -2.67
N SER A 170 -4.59 -15.82 -3.31
CA SER A 170 -3.87 -14.58 -3.66
C SER A 170 -4.24 -13.40 -2.76
N ILE A 171 -5.10 -13.60 -1.75
CA ILE A 171 -5.53 -12.58 -0.81
C ILE A 171 -5.23 -13.03 0.62
N LEU A 172 -4.46 -12.24 1.36
CA LEU A 172 -4.12 -12.47 2.77
C LEU A 172 -4.64 -11.33 3.64
N SER A 173 -5.52 -11.63 4.59
CA SER A 173 -5.82 -10.72 5.70
C SER A 173 -4.77 -10.93 6.81
N PHE A 174 -4.01 -9.89 7.12
CA PHE A 174 -2.88 -9.98 8.04
C PHE A 174 -3.04 -9.02 9.22
N ASN A 175 -3.21 -9.60 10.42
CA ASN A 175 -3.19 -8.84 11.67
C ASN A 175 -1.75 -8.56 12.09
N ASN A 176 -1.36 -7.28 12.04
CA ASN A 176 0.00 -6.83 12.37
C ASN A 176 0.13 -6.32 13.81
N ALA A 177 -0.62 -6.88 14.77
CA ALA A 177 -0.47 -6.54 16.20
C ALA A 177 0.94 -6.86 16.71
N GLY A 178 1.44 -6.04 17.67
CA GLY A 178 2.79 -6.20 18.25
C GLY A 178 3.94 -5.79 17.32
N PRO A 179 5.18 -6.07 17.71
CA PRO A 179 6.38 -5.69 16.97
C PRO A 179 6.58 -6.52 15.70
N LEU A 180 7.44 -6.04 14.81
CA LEU A 180 7.94 -6.82 13.68
C LEU A 180 8.70 -8.04 14.21
N SER A 181 8.38 -9.23 13.71
CA SER A 181 9.03 -10.48 14.10
C SER A 181 9.36 -11.35 12.88
N GLU A 182 10.31 -12.26 13.06
CA GLU A 182 10.67 -13.26 12.05
C GLU A 182 9.48 -14.13 11.64
N GLU A 183 8.63 -14.48 12.59
CA GLU A 183 7.44 -15.29 12.33
C GLU A 183 6.48 -14.59 11.37
N LYS A 184 6.21 -13.29 11.60
CA LYS A 184 5.38 -12.46 10.71
C LYS A 184 5.95 -12.39 9.31
N LEU A 185 7.25 -12.19 9.19
CA LEU A 185 7.91 -12.11 7.89
C LEU A 185 7.85 -13.45 7.16
N ARG A 186 8.13 -14.57 7.84
CA ARG A 186 8.01 -15.92 7.26
C ARG A 186 6.58 -16.24 6.82
N GLN A 187 5.57 -15.85 7.61
CA GLN A 187 4.18 -16.05 7.23
C GLN A 187 3.83 -15.34 5.91
N ILE A 188 4.25 -14.08 5.77
CA ILE A 188 4.02 -13.31 4.55
C ILE A 188 4.87 -13.85 3.39
N GLU A 189 6.12 -14.21 3.63
CA GLU A 189 6.99 -14.82 2.61
C GLU A 189 6.39 -16.11 2.06
N ARG A 190 5.91 -17.00 2.93
CA ARG A 190 5.23 -18.23 2.53
C ARG A 190 3.98 -17.95 1.70
N PHE A 191 3.20 -16.94 2.06
CA PHE A 191 2.05 -16.54 1.27
C PHE A 191 2.44 -16.02 -0.13
N ILE A 192 3.53 -15.26 -0.24
CA ILE A 192 3.98 -14.69 -1.52
C ILE A 192 4.67 -15.73 -2.40
N TYR A 193 5.54 -16.56 -1.81
CA TYR A 193 6.47 -17.42 -2.55
C TYR A 193 6.17 -18.92 -2.41
N GLY A 194 5.22 -19.32 -1.56
CA GLY A 194 5.01 -20.73 -1.21
C GLY A 194 6.08 -21.25 -0.25
N ASP A 195 6.18 -22.57 -0.12
CA ASP A 195 7.16 -23.22 0.77
C ASP A 195 8.60 -23.23 0.21
N GLU A 196 8.84 -22.64 -0.97
CA GLU A 196 10.18 -22.48 -1.57
C GLU A 196 11.07 -21.45 -0.82
N SER A 197 10.65 -21.00 0.35
CA SER A 197 11.33 -19.94 1.12
C SER A 197 12.61 -20.40 1.84
N GLU A 198 13.05 -21.66 1.72
CA GLU A 198 14.22 -22.22 2.42
C GLU A 198 15.38 -22.64 1.49
N ALA A 199 15.44 -22.11 0.25
CA ALA A 199 16.56 -22.38 -0.66
C ALA A 199 17.48 -21.16 -0.79
#